data_8788b3ede9f1fa8bc0aaa857830921c4
#
_entry.id   8788b3ede9f1fa8bc0aaa857830921c4
#
_cell.length_a   1.000
_cell.length_b   1.000
_cell.length_c   1.000
_cell.angle_alpha   90.00
_cell.angle_beta   90.00
_cell.angle_gamma   90.00
#
_symmetry.space_group_name_H-M   'P 1'
#
loop_
_entity.id
_entity.type
_entity.pdbx_description
1 polymer ?
#
loop_
_entity_poly.entity_id
_entity_poly.type
_entity_poly.pdbx_seq_one_letter_code
_entity_poly.pdbx_strand_id
1 'polypeptide(L)'
;MCIRDRYTRILTIAILVFQAPSYLLNLKMQTGPSLNASLDWTFFIITSTIILAAGSMFILWLGERITDKGIGNGISFIILIGIIARLPQSLFQEFVSRLASPGAGGIIMFLLEIVFLLFVIAAAILLVQGVRKVPVQYAKRIVGNKQYGGARQYIPLKVNAANVMPIIFAQAIMFIPITLVGFSNAATASGIVRAFVDHTSFWYN
;
A
#
# COMPACT_ATOMS: atom_id res chain seq x y z
N MET A 1 23.84 -12.15 -4.52
CA MET A 1 23.13 -11.39 -3.47
C MET A 1 23.78 -10.01 -3.39
N CYS A 2 23.12 -8.96 -3.90
CA CYS A 2 23.70 -7.61 -3.92
C CYS A 2 23.70 -7.01 -2.50
N ILE A 3 24.70 -6.17 -2.21
CA ILE A 3 24.81 -5.42 -0.94
C ILE A 3 23.50 -4.68 -0.65
N ARG A 4 22.85 -4.16 -1.67
CA ARG A 4 21.54 -3.49 -1.60
C ARG A 4 20.45 -4.37 -0.98
N ASP A 5 20.39 -5.66 -1.31
CA ASP A 5 19.35 -6.57 -0.80
C ASP A 5 19.51 -6.86 0.69
N ARG A 6 20.75 -6.85 1.17
CA ARG A 6 21.06 -7.00 2.60
C ARG A 6 20.58 -5.78 3.40
N TYR A 7 20.86 -4.58 2.90
CA TYR A 7 20.42 -3.34 3.58
C TYR A 7 18.91 -3.19 3.59
N THR A 8 18.21 -3.54 2.50
CA THR A 8 16.75 -3.48 2.47
C THR A 8 16.13 -4.42 3.49
N ARG A 9 16.64 -5.63 3.67
CA ARG A 9 16.14 -6.58 4.69
C ARG A 9 16.34 -6.06 6.11
N ILE A 10 17.53 -5.53 6.43
CA ILE A 10 17.82 -4.96 7.76
C ILE A 10 16.90 -3.76 8.03
N LEU A 11 16.74 -2.88 7.05
CA LEU A 11 15.87 -1.72 7.16
C LEU A 11 14.41 -2.13 7.37
N THR A 12 13.94 -3.15 6.67
CA THR A 12 12.57 -3.68 6.82
C THR A 12 12.34 -4.20 8.23
N ILE A 13 13.29 -4.96 8.80
CA ILE A 13 13.21 -5.46 10.18
C ILE A 13 13.19 -4.28 11.17
N ALA A 14 14.07 -3.29 10.98
CA ALA A 14 14.13 -2.12 11.85
C ALA A 14 12.80 -1.36 11.86
N ILE A 15 12.24 -1.06 10.69
CA ILE A 15 10.93 -0.39 10.58
C ILE A 15 9.84 -1.22 11.21
N LEU A 16 9.83 -2.54 11.02
CA LEU A 16 8.82 -3.43 11.55
C LEU A 16 8.84 -3.48 13.09
N VAL A 17 10.03 -3.53 13.69
CA VAL A 17 10.18 -3.52 15.16
C VAL A 17 9.60 -2.24 15.77
N PHE A 18 9.72 -1.10 15.09
CA PHE A 18 9.07 0.15 15.51
C PHE A 18 7.56 0.17 15.25
N GLN A 19 7.12 -0.36 14.14
CA GLN A 19 5.74 -0.28 13.68
C GLN A 19 4.81 -1.33 14.31
N ALA A 20 5.32 -2.52 14.64
CA ALA A 20 4.52 -3.62 15.19
C ALA A 20 3.91 -3.31 16.56
N PRO A 21 4.64 -2.78 17.56
CA PRO A 21 4.05 -2.42 18.84
C PRO A 21 2.93 -1.40 18.71
N SER A 22 3.10 -0.48 17.82
CA SER A 22 2.17 0.57 17.47
C SER A 22 0.85 0.04 16.89
N TYR A 23 0.96 -0.86 15.94
CA TYR A 23 -0.18 -1.55 15.35
C TYR A 23 -0.94 -2.37 16.41
N LEU A 24 -0.22 -3.06 17.31
CA LEU A 24 -0.81 -3.84 18.38
C LEU A 24 -1.55 -2.96 19.42
N LEU A 25 -1.02 -1.77 19.72
CA LEU A 25 -1.69 -0.79 20.56
C LEU A 25 -3.01 -0.30 19.93
N ASN A 26 -2.99 0.02 18.65
CA ASN A 26 -4.20 0.41 17.91
C ASN A 26 -5.23 -0.75 17.91
N LEU A 27 -4.78 -1.97 17.68
CA LEU A 27 -5.62 -3.15 17.73
C LEU A 27 -6.28 -3.31 19.12
N LYS A 28 -5.54 -3.09 20.20
CA LYS A 28 -6.07 -3.11 21.57
C LYS A 28 -7.16 -2.08 21.79
N MET A 29 -7.00 -0.88 21.23
CA MET A 29 -8.02 0.18 21.34
C MET A 29 -9.30 -0.17 20.57
N GLN A 30 -9.18 -0.85 19.44
CA GLN A 30 -10.33 -1.25 18.62
C GLN A 30 -11.07 -2.48 19.15
N THR A 31 -10.33 -3.46 19.67
CA THR A 31 -10.89 -4.75 20.13
C THR A 31 -11.41 -4.69 21.56
N GLY A 32 -11.04 -3.67 22.35
CA GLY A 32 -11.50 -3.49 23.73
C GLY A 32 -11.16 -4.68 24.66
N PRO A 33 -12.05 -5.05 25.59
CA PRO A 33 -11.78 -6.06 26.60
C PRO A 33 -11.80 -7.52 26.12
N SER A 34 -11.89 -7.77 24.80
CA SER A 34 -11.86 -9.13 24.22
C SER A 34 -10.49 -9.81 24.27
N LEU A 35 -9.44 -9.08 24.63
CA LEU A 35 -8.14 -9.67 24.95
C LEU A 35 -8.19 -10.25 26.36
N ASN A 36 -7.93 -11.56 26.47
CA ASN A 36 -7.91 -12.27 27.75
C ASN A 36 -7.10 -11.49 28.79
N ALA A 37 -7.79 -11.10 29.90
CA ALA A 37 -7.21 -10.34 31.01
C ALA A 37 -6.05 -11.05 31.75
N SER A 38 -5.80 -12.33 31.43
CA SER A 38 -4.77 -13.17 32.03
C SER A 38 -3.40 -13.09 31.36
N LEU A 39 -3.28 -12.41 30.19
CA LEU A 39 -2.02 -12.30 29.48
C LEU A 39 -1.32 -10.98 29.80
N ASP A 40 -0.08 -11.07 30.27
CA ASP A 40 0.79 -9.90 30.40
C ASP A 40 0.93 -9.17 29.08
N TRP A 41 0.48 -7.92 29.03
CA TRP A 41 0.50 -7.11 27.82
C TRP A 41 1.89 -6.98 27.20
N THR A 42 2.92 -6.87 28.04
CA THR A 42 4.30 -6.75 27.58
C THR A 42 4.78 -8.02 26.88
N PHE A 43 4.46 -9.18 27.46
CA PHE A 43 4.79 -10.48 26.87
C PHE A 43 4.06 -10.66 25.52
N PHE A 44 2.81 -10.27 25.44
CA PHE A 44 2.03 -10.32 24.19
C PHE A 44 2.65 -9.46 23.08
N ILE A 45 3.06 -8.21 23.38
CA ILE A 45 3.70 -7.33 22.41
C ILE A 45 5.00 -7.95 21.88
N ILE A 46 5.87 -8.44 22.75
CA ILE A 46 7.16 -9.00 22.37
C ILE A 46 6.96 -10.22 21.47
N THR A 47 6.12 -11.16 21.91
CA THR A 47 5.87 -12.40 21.15
C THR A 47 5.22 -12.10 19.80
N SER A 48 4.22 -11.24 19.75
CA SER A 48 3.55 -10.85 18.51
C SER A 48 4.48 -10.11 17.55
N THR A 49 5.35 -9.25 18.06
CA THR A 49 6.36 -8.55 17.25
C THR A 49 7.34 -9.53 16.59
N ILE A 50 7.81 -10.54 17.34
CA ILE A 50 8.71 -11.57 16.82
C ILE A 50 8.00 -12.39 15.73
N ILE A 51 6.75 -12.80 15.95
CA ILE A 51 5.97 -13.56 14.98
C ILE A 51 5.72 -12.74 13.71
N LEU A 52 5.36 -11.46 13.85
CA LEU A 52 5.18 -10.55 12.72
C LEU A 52 6.47 -10.33 11.93
N ALA A 53 7.61 -10.21 12.63
CA ALA A 53 8.92 -10.10 12.00
C ALA A 53 9.27 -11.36 11.20
N ALA A 54 9.06 -12.54 11.78
CA ALA A 54 9.29 -13.80 11.09
C ALA A 54 8.39 -13.94 9.84
N GLY A 55 7.10 -13.61 9.97
CA GLY A 55 6.14 -13.64 8.85
C GLY A 55 6.51 -12.67 7.73
N SER A 56 6.92 -11.45 8.07
CA SER A 56 7.34 -10.45 7.07
C SER A 56 8.60 -10.86 6.31
N MET A 57 9.58 -11.46 7.01
CA MET A 57 10.79 -11.98 6.37
C MET A 57 10.50 -13.16 5.45
N PHE A 58 9.56 -14.03 5.84
CA PHE A 58 9.11 -15.13 4.98
C PHE A 58 8.44 -14.60 3.71
N ILE A 59 7.55 -13.60 3.82
CA ILE A 59 6.89 -12.99 2.66
C ILE A 59 7.91 -12.31 1.73
N LEU A 60 8.90 -11.63 2.29
CA LEU A 60 9.96 -10.98 1.53
C LEU A 60 10.81 -12.01 0.77
N TRP A 61 11.20 -13.11 1.42
CA TRP A 61 11.89 -14.22 0.79
C TRP A 61 11.06 -14.85 -0.34
N LEU A 62 9.76 -15.04 -0.11
CA LEU A 62 8.85 -15.57 -1.12
C LEU A 62 8.76 -14.63 -2.33
N GLY A 63 8.67 -13.31 -2.10
CA GLY A 63 8.66 -12.29 -3.15
C GLY A 63 9.94 -12.31 -4.00
N GLU A 64 11.10 -12.48 -3.37
CA GLU A 64 12.36 -12.63 -4.09
C GLU A 64 12.37 -13.91 -4.95
N ARG A 65 11.88 -15.02 -4.42
CA ARG A 65 11.78 -16.28 -5.18
C ARG A 65 10.85 -16.17 -6.39
N ILE A 66 9.75 -15.45 -6.27
CA ILE A 66 8.84 -15.19 -7.41
C ILE A 66 9.56 -14.34 -8.47
N THR A 67 10.30 -13.32 -8.04
CA THR A 67 11.09 -12.47 -8.94
C THR A 67 12.16 -13.26 -9.67
N ASP A 68 12.88 -14.15 -8.98
CA ASP A 68 13.91 -15.01 -9.56
C ASP A 68 13.34 -15.99 -10.62
N LYS A 69 12.08 -16.39 -10.47
CA LYS A 69 11.38 -17.24 -11.45
C LYS A 69 10.85 -16.48 -12.67
N GLY A 70 11.05 -15.16 -12.75
CA GLY A 70 10.79 -14.37 -13.94
C GLY A 70 9.36 -13.84 -14.09
N ILE A 71 8.54 -13.86 -13.04
CA ILE A 71 7.14 -13.34 -13.07
C ILE A 71 7.09 -11.81 -12.82
N GLY A 72 8.21 -11.08 -13.01
CA GLY A 72 8.30 -9.66 -12.74
C GLY A 72 8.63 -9.35 -11.27
N ASN A 73 8.07 -8.27 -10.70
CA ASN A 73 8.33 -7.92 -9.30
C ASN A 73 7.45 -8.75 -8.36
N GLY A 74 8.03 -9.77 -7.71
CA GLY A 74 7.32 -10.71 -6.84
C GLY A 74 6.65 -10.06 -5.63
N ILE A 75 7.22 -9.02 -5.05
CA ILE A 75 6.63 -8.29 -3.92
C ILE A 75 5.35 -7.60 -4.34
N SER A 76 5.36 -6.91 -5.50
CA SER A 76 4.16 -6.28 -6.06
C SER A 76 3.07 -7.29 -6.38
N PHE A 77 3.45 -8.49 -6.83
CA PHE A 77 2.52 -9.58 -7.11
C PHE A 77 1.84 -10.11 -5.83
N ILE A 78 2.58 -10.27 -4.74
CA ILE A 78 2.04 -10.68 -3.44
C ILE A 78 1.06 -9.63 -2.90
N ILE A 79 1.39 -8.33 -3.00
CA ILE A 79 0.50 -7.24 -2.59
C ILE A 79 -0.78 -7.27 -3.41
N LEU A 80 -0.68 -7.44 -4.72
CA LEU A 80 -1.83 -7.56 -5.62
C LEU A 80 -2.77 -8.71 -5.21
N ILE A 81 -2.21 -9.90 -4.97
CA ILE A 81 -2.99 -11.06 -4.52
C ILE A 81 -3.66 -10.77 -3.18
N GLY A 82 -2.96 -10.14 -2.23
CA GLY A 82 -3.51 -9.79 -0.93
C GLY A 82 -4.71 -8.84 -1.01
N ILE A 83 -4.72 -7.92 -1.97
CA ILE A 83 -5.84 -7.01 -2.22
C ILE A 83 -6.99 -7.75 -2.90
N ILE A 84 -6.71 -8.52 -3.96
CA ILE A 84 -7.74 -9.23 -4.73
C ILE A 84 -8.40 -10.33 -3.91
N ALA A 85 -7.67 -11.02 -3.03
CA ALA A 85 -8.22 -12.10 -2.22
C ALA A 85 -9.40 -11.67 -1.32
N ARG A 86 -9.42 -10.41 -0.88
CA ARG A 86 -10.51 -9.87 -0.06
C ARG A 86 -11.69 -9.33 -0.86
N LEU A 87 -11.49 -9.01 -2.12
CA LEU A 87 -12.50 -8.36 -2.97
C LEU A 87 -13.77 -9.23 -3.16
N PRO A 88 -13.70 -10.55 -3.47
CA PRO A 88 -14.90 -11.35 -3.64
C PRO A 88 -15.75 -11.42 -2.37
N GLN A 89 -15.10 -11.56 -1.21
CA GLN A 89 -15.80 -11.66 0.07
C GLN A 89 -16.48 -10.34 0.45
N SER A 90 -15.82 -9.21 0.24
CA SER A 90 -16.41 -7.91 0.52
C SER A 90 -17.58 -7.60 -0.40
N LEU A 91 -17.48 -7.92 -1.70
CA LEU A 91 -18.59 -7.77 -2.64
C LEU A 91 -19.79 -8.65 -2.26
N PHE A 92 -19.53 -9.89 -1.84
CA PHE A 92 -20.60 -10.78 -1.42
C PHE A 92 -21.28 -10.28 -0.14
N GLN A 93 -20.52 -9.79 0.84
CA GLN A 93 -21.09 -9.20 2.06
C GLN A 93 -21.93 -7.97 1.75
N GLU A 94 -21.44 -7.09 0.87
CA GLU A 94 -22.19 -5.89 0.46
C GLU A 94 -23.49 -6.28 -0.25
N PHE A 95 -23.45 -7.25 -1.16
CA PHE A 95 -24.65 -7.75 -1.83
C PHE A 95 -25.69 -8.28 -0.86
N VAL A 96 -25.28 -9.11 0.10
CA VAL A 96 -26.19 -9.67 1.13
C VAL A 96 -26.76 -8.55 2.02
N SER A 97 -25.90 -7.60 2.43
CA SER A 97 -26.32 -6.45 3.24
C SER A 97 -27.36 -5.59 2.53
N ARG A 98 -27.21 -5.35 1.22
CA ARG A 98 -28.16 -4.58 0.40
C ARG A 98 -29.48 -5.31 0.17
N LEU A 99 -29.44 -6.64 0.09
CA LEU A 99 -30.66 -7.46 0.01
C LEU A 99 -31.45 -7.45 1.31
N ALA A 100 -30.74 -7.46 2.47
CA ALA A 100 -31.37 -7.46 3.78
C ALA A 100 -31.96 -6.11 4.19
N SER A 101 -31.53 -5.00 3.56
CA SER A 101 -31.95 -3.64 3.89
C SER A 101 -32.64 -2.96 2.70
N PRO A 102 -33.90 -3.27 2.38
CA PRO A 102 -34.61 -2.75 1.21
C PRO A 102 -34.86 -1.24 1.25
N GLY A 103 -34.66 -0.56 2.38
CA GLY A 103 -34.93 0.87 2.55
C GLY A 103 -33.87 1.84 1.98
N ALA A 104 -32.68 1.38 1.65
CA ALA A 104 -31.55 2.24 1.24
C ALA A 104 -31.18 2.10 -0.26
N GLY A 105 -32.14 1.87 -1.14
CA GLY A 105 -31.91 1.77 -2.59
C GLY A 105 -31.62 0.35 -3.09
N GLY A 106 -31.48 -0.64 -2.21
CA GLY A 106 -31.41 -2.07 -2.54
C GLY A 106 -30.40 -2.43 -3.64
N ILE A 107 -30.84 -3.26 -4.57
CA ILE A 107 -30.03 -3.79 -5.68
C ILE A 107 -29.56 -2.67 -6.65
N ILE A 108 -30.33 -1.61 -6.81
CA ILE A 108 -29.98 -0.50 -7.72
C ILE A 108 -28.73 0.20 -7.25
N MET A 109 -28.61 0.42 -5.93
CA MET A 109 -27.42 1.06 -5.35
C MET A 109 -26.19 0.16 -5.48
N PHE A 110 -26.34 -1.12 -5.28
CA PHE A 110 -25.26 -2.10 -5.50
C PHE A 110 -24.77 -2.10 -6.96
N LEU A 111 -25.70 -2.04 -7.93
CA LEU A 111 -25.35 -1.96 -9.35
C LEU A 111 -24.54 -0.68 -9.65
N LEU A 112 -24.95 0.43 -9.07
CA LEU A 112 -24.26 1.73 -9.22
C LEU A 112 -22.86 1.67 -8.60
N GLU A 113 -22.68 1.03 -7.46
CA GLU A 113 -21.38 0.82 -6.82
C GLU A 113 -20.44 -0.01 -7.71
N ILE A 114 -20.95 -1.08 -8.35
CA ILE A 114 -20.15 -1.89 -9.29
C ILE A 114 -19.74 -1.08 -10.52
N VAL A 115 -20.66 -0.30 -11.11
CA VAL A 115 -20.35 0.53 -12.26
C VAL A 115 -19.29 1.58 -11.88
N PHE A 116 -19.41 2.18 -10.72
CA PHE A 116 -18.44 3.15 -10.23
C PHE A 116 -17.08 2.51 -9.97
N LEU A 117 -17.05 1.30 -9.39
CA LEU A 117 -15.82 0.52 -9.20
C LEU A 117 -15.11 0.25 -10.54
N LEU A 118 -15.85 -0.21 -11.55
CA LEU A 118 -15.30 -0.46 -12.88
C LEU A 118 -14.77 0.82 -13.53
N PHE A 119 -15.48 1.94 -13.34
CA PHE A 119 -15.03 3.24 -13.82
C PHE A 119 -13.71 3.67 -13.18
N VAL A 120 -13.58 3.50 -11.85
CA VAL A 120 -12.34 3.83 -11.13
C VAL A 120 -11.18 2.94 -11.60
N ILE A 121 -11.43 1.63 -11.79
CA ILE A 121 -10.41 0.71 -12.31
C ILE A 121 -9.97 1.13 -13.72
N ALA A 122 -10.90 1.46 -14.61
CA ALA A 122 -10.60 1.91 -15.96
C ALA A 122 -9.77 3.22 -15.95
N ALA A 123 -10.15 4.18 -15.11
CA ALA A 123 -9.43 5.44 -14.96
C ALA A 123 -8.01 5.21 -14.42
N ALA A 124 -7.83 4.32 -13.44
CA ALA A 124 -6.52 3.96 -12.91
C ALA A 124 -5.62 3.30 -13.98
N ILE A 125 -6.18 2.41 -14.79
CA ILE A 125 -5.45 1.77 -15.90
C ILE A 125 -4.99 2.83 -16.91
N LEU A 126 -5.87 3.75 -17.31
CA LEU A 126 -5.53 4.84 -18.24
C LEU A 126 -4.41 5.73 -17.68
N LEU A 127 -4.44 6.02 -16.38
CA LEU A 127 -3.43 6.83 -15.72
C LEU A 127 -2.06 6.12 -15.70
N VAL A 128 -2.03 4.81 -15.46
CA VAL A 128 -0.79 4.01 -15.43
C VAL A 128 -0.22 3.78 -16.82
N GLN A 129 -1.09 3.61 -17.83
CA GLN A 129 -0.68 3.45 -19.24
C GLN A 129 -0.33 4.78 -19.92
N GLY A 130 -0.67 5.90 -19.31
CA GLY A 130 -0.41 7.24 -19.84
C GLY A 130 1.09 7.47 -20.08
N VAL A 131 1.47 7.66 -21.36
CA VAL A 131 2.86 7.90 -21.76
C VAL A 131 2.93 9.20 -22.56
N ARG A 132 3.78 10.12 -22.12
CA ARG A 132 4.12 11.33 -22.88
C ARG A 132 5.27 11.02 -23.83
N LYS A 133 5.02 11.14 -25.13
CA LYS A 133 6.04 10.98 -26.18
C LYS A 133 6.76 12.31 -26.39
N VAL A 134 8.05 12.38 -26.06
CA VAL A 134 8.89 13.55 -26.32
C VAL A 134 9.67 13.30 -27.61
N PRO A 135 9.50 14.15 -28.64
CA PRO A 135 10.25 14.01 -29.88
C PRO A 135 11.71 14.38 -29.65
N VAL A 136 12.61 13.48 -30.00
CA VAL A 136 14.06 13.70 -29.94
C VAL A 136 14.64 13.60 -31.37
N GLN A 137 15.42 14.59 -31.73
CA GLN A 137 16.10 14.64 -33.01
C GLN A 137 17.57 14.24 -32.81
N TYR A 138 17.94 13.06 -33.28
CA TYR A 138 19.33 12.65 -33.23
C TYR A 138 20.13 13.33 -34.35
N ALA A 139 21.36 13.73 -34.02
CA ALA A 139 22.29 14.29 -35.01
C ALA A 139 22.58 13.24 -36.09
N LYS A 140 22.61 13.71 -37.35
CA LYS A 140 22.98 12.87 -38.47
C LYS A 140 24.45 12.47 -38.35
N ARG A 141 24.74 11.17 -38.38
CA ARG A 141 26.11 10.65 -38.39
C ARG A 141 26.47 10.25 -39.82
N ILE A 142 27.53 10.84 -40.35
CA ILE A 142 28.07 10.51 -41.68
C ILE A 142 29.18 9.49 -41.45
N VAL A 143 29.03 8.28 -42.02
CA VAL A 143 30.06 7.24 -42.03
C VAL A 143 30.35 6.93 -43.48
N GLY A 144 31.47 7.44 -43.98
CA GLY A 144 31.84 7.37 -45.41
C GLY A 144 30.87 8.16 -46.30
N ASN A 145 30.37 7.56 -47.36
CA ASN A 145 29.47 8.22 -48.33
C ASN A 145 27.96 7.99 -48.01
N LYS A 146 27.64 7.38 -46.84
CA LYS A 146 26.26 7.10 -46.43
C LYS A 146 25.89 7.89 -45.17
N GLN A 147 24.77 8.60 -45.24
CA GLN A 147 24.17 9.30 -44.07
C GLN A 147 23.28 8.32 -43.29
N TYR A 148 23.64 8.08 -42.04
CA TYR A 148 22.83 7.31 -41.08
C TYR A 148 22.23 8.26 -40.05
N GLY A 149 20.92 8.14 -39.78
CA GLY A 149 20.22 8.93 -38.80
C GLY A 149 19.37 10.06 -39.39
N GLY A 150 18.63 10.75 -38.59
CA GLY A 150 17.71 11.82 -38.98
C GLY A 150 16.23 11.45 -38.88
N ALA A 151 15.89 10.22 -38.50
CA ALA A 151 14.53 9.86 -38.14
C ALA A 151 14.17 10.45 -36.75
N ARG A 152 12.98 11.05 -36.65
CA ARG A 152 12.44 11.51 -35.37
C ARG A 152 12.14 10.28 -34.53
N GLN A 153 12.84 10.11 -33.42
CA GLN A 153 12.53 9.11 -32.42
C GLN A 153 11.78 9.77 -31.25
N TYR A 154 10.90 8.99 -30.62
CA TYR A 154 10.15 9.44 -29.46
C TYR A 154 10.65 8.71 -28.22
N ILE A 155 10.97 9.47 -27.16
CA ILE A 155 11.26 8.91 -25.84
C ILE A 155 9.94 8.81 -25.07
N PRO A 156 9.47 7.60 -24.74
CA PRO A 156 8.26 7.43 -23.96
C PRO A 156 8.55 7.71 -22.46
N LEU A 157 8.00 8.78 -21.93
CA LEU A 157 8.04 9.11 -20.51
C LEU A 157 6.71 8.73 -19.87
N LYS A 158 6.75 7.86 -18.87
CA LYS A 158 5.54 7.51 -18.08
C LYS A 158 5.09 8.72 -17.29
N VAL A 159 3.80 9.05 -17.34
CA VAL A 159 3.21 10.15 -16.57
C VAL A 159 3.25 9.84 -15.08
N ASN A 160 2.95 8.59 -14.72
CA ASN A 160 3.05 8.10 -13.35
C ASN A 160 4.24 7.15 -13.22
N ALA A 161 5.44 7.70 -13.00
CA ALA A 161 6.67 6.91 -12.81
C ALA A 161 6.77 6.31 -11.40
N ALA A 162 6.13 6.93 -10.41
CA ALA A 162 6.23 6.53 -8.99
C ALA A 162 5.30 5.36 -8.64
N ASN A 163 4.28 5.07 -9.46
CA ASN A 163 3.30 4.01 -9.24
C ASN A 163 2.64 4.08 -7.84
N VAL A 164 2.63 2.97 -7.10
CA VAL A 164 1.97 2.82 -5.79
C VAL A 164 2.89 3.20 -4.62
N MET A 165 4.20 3.34 -4.84
CA MET A 165 5.19 3.58 -3.78
C MET A 165 4.90 4.81 -2.90
N PRO A 166 4.53 6.00 -3.44
CA PRO A 166 4.28 7.19 -2.61
C PRO A 166 3.12 6.99 -1.62
N ILE A 167 2.08 6.26 -2.01
CA ILE A 167 0.91 6.00 -1.16
C ILE A 167 1.31 5.13 0.03
N ILE A 168 2.10 4.08 -0.20
CA ILE A 168 2.59 3.19 0.86
C ILE A 168 3.48 3.96 1.85
N PHE A 169 4.39 4.83 1.35
CA PHE A 169 5.21 5.67 2.20
C PHE A 169 4.40 6.69 2.99
N ALA A 170 3.41 7.32 2.38
CA ALA A 170 2.54 8.26 3.07
C ALA A 170 1.77 7.59 4.22
N GLN A 171 1.20 6.40 3.98
CA GLN A 171 0.54 5.62 5.01
C GLN A 171 1.49 5.22 6.14
N ALA A 172 2.72 4.80 5.83
CA ALA A 172 3.72 4.45 6.83
C ALA A 172 4.10 5.66 7.71
N ILE A 173 4.23 6.85 7.12
CA ILE A 173 4.54 8.09 7.84
C ILE A 173 3.35 8.54 8.71
N MET A 174 2.11 8.41 8.22
CA MET A 174 0.91 8.74 9.02
C MET A 174 0.75 7.84 10.25
N PHE A 175 1.33 6.64 10.23
CA PHE A 175 1.31 5.76 11.40
C PHE A 175 2.15 6.30 12.57
N ILE A 176 3.19 7.10 12.31
CA ILE A 176 4.07 7.64 13.36
C ILE A 176 3.34 8.58 14.33
N PRO A 177 2.56 9.59 13.90
CA PRO A 177 1.79 10.42 14.81
C PRO A 177 0.77 9.63 15.65
N ILE A 178 0.10 8.66 15.04
CA ILE A 178 -0.89 7.80 15.72
C ILE A 178 -0.24 7.05 16.88
N THR A 179 0.99 6.57 16.69
CA THR A 179 1.74 5.85 17.73
C THR A 179 2.18 6.74 18.87
N LEU A 180 2.65 7.94 18.55
CA LEU A 180 3.06 8.91 19.57
C LEU A 180 1.89 9.29 20.48
N VAL A 181 0.68 9.39 19.93
CA VAL A 181 -0.54 9.65 20.73
C VAL A 181 -0.94 8.44 21.55
N GLY A 182 -0.76 7.23 21.04
CA GLY A 182 -1.02 5.99 21.77
C GLY A 182 -0.12 5.79 23.00
N PHE A 183 1.11 6.31 22.95
CA PHE A 183 2.05 6.30 24.09
C PHE A 183 1.88 7.46 25.06
N SER A 184 1.40 8.62 24.60
CA SER A 184 1.02 9.74 25.45
C SER A 184 -0.43 9.58 25.86
N ASN A 185 -0.73 9.70 27.16
CA ASN A 185 -2.12 9.73 27.65
C ASN A 185 -2.93 10.71 26.79
N ALA A 186 -4.02 10.25 26.20
CA ALA A 186 -4.84 11.00 25.23
C ALA A 186 -5.35 12.36 25.77
N ALA A 187 -5.25 12.59 27.08
CA ALA A 187 -5.63 13.85 27.74
C ALA A 187 -4.57 14.96 27.58
N THR A 188 -3.32 14.63 27.26
CA THR A 188 -2.20 15.59 27.23
C THR A 188 -1.74 15.91 25.79
N ALA A 189 -2.34 15.28 24.79
CA ALA A 189 -2.00 15.54 23.41
C ALA A 189 -2.40 16.97 23.03
N SER A 190 -1.42 17.78 22.62
CA SER A 190 -1.66 19.13 22.10
C SER A 190 -2.66 19.09 20.94
N GLY A 191 -3.52 20.10 20.80
CA GLY A 191 -4.61 20.14 19.81
C GLY A 191 -4.17 19.84 18.38
N ILE A 192 -2.91 20.11 18.02
CA ILE A 192 -2.31 19.81 16.72
C ILE A 192 -2.21 18.29 16.50
N VAL A 193 -1.73 17.54 17.50
CA VAL A 193 -1.57 16.07 17.39
C VAL A 193 -2.92 15.38 17.31
N ARG A 194 -3.91 15.90 18.01
CA ARG A 194 -5.29 15.42 17.96
C ARG A 194 -5.93 15.63 16.58
N ALA A 195 -5.61 16.74 15.92
CA ALA A 195 -6.09 17.03 14.56
C ALA A 195 -5.55 16.03 13.51
N PHE A 196 -4.37 15.44 13.72
CA PHE A 196 -3.79 14.40 12.83
C PHE A 196 -4.30 12.99 13.12
N VAL A 197 -4.89 12.74 14.29
CA VAL A 197 -5.37 11.42 14.71
C VAL A 197 -6.86 11.25 14.47
N ASP A 198 -7.64 12.32 14.56
CA ASP A 198 -9.08 12.27 14.32
C ASP A 198 -9.36 12.08 12.82
N HIS A 199 -9.93 10.93 12.47
CA HIS A 199 -10.34 10.57 11.11
C HIS A 199 -11.38 11.55 10.51
N THR A 200 -12.00 12.39 11.34
CA THR A 200 -12.95 13.44 10.92
C THR A 200 -12.30 14.78 10.66
N SER A 201 -11.00 14.90 10.96
CA SER A 201 -10.27 16.17 10.77
C SER A 201 -9.89 16.39 9.31
N PHE A 202 -10.01 17.64 8.85
CA PHE A 202 -9.59 18.07 7.51
C PHE A 202 -8.11 17.75 7.21
N TRP A 203 -7.25 17.65 8.23
CA TRP A 203 -5.82 17.34 8.09
C TRP A 203 -5.51 15.85 7.94
N TYR A 204 -6.49 14.98 8.19
CA TYR A 204 -6.34 13.53 8.02
C TYR A 204 -6.69 13.08 6.59
N ASN A 205 -7.62 13.76 5.90
CA ASN A 205 -8.03 13.51 4.53
C ASN A 205 -7.25 14.38 3.54
#